data_e1a4313c1ebba25befe484d0fd1f1d08
#
_entry.id   e1a4313c1ebba25befe484d0fd1f1d08
#
_cell.length_a   1.000
_cell.length_b   1.000
_cell.length_c   1.000
_cell.angle_alpha   90.00
_cell.angle_beta   90.00
_cell.angle_gamma   90.00
#
_symmetry.space_group_name_H-M   'P 1'
#
loop_
_entity.id
_entity.type
_entity.pdbx_description
1 polymer ?
#
loop_
_entity_poly.entity_id
_entity_poly.type
_entity_poly.pdbx_seq_one_letter_code
_entity_poly.pdbx_strand_id
1 'polypeptide(L)'
;MKIEELCDLPVKDLADDDAVLFLWATSPLLEQAFKVVNAWGFSYKASFVWYKVKHNYGHYNSVRHELLLLCTRGSCPPDVSTLINSVVTLERSDKHSEKPEEFRQIIDQLYPKGPRVELFARDPVAGWVTWGNELCQETAITQTV
;
A
#
# COMPACT_ATOMS: atom_id res chain seq x y z
N MET A 1 -7.33 -13.97 0.88
CA MET A 1 -6.94 -14.16 -0.55
C MET A 1 -5.53 -14.71 -0.62
N LYS A 2 -5.33 -15.71 -1.44
CA LYS A 2 -4.01 -16.32 -1.61
C LYS A 2 -3.11 -15.43 -2.45
N ILE A 3 -1.79 -15.61 -2.31
CA ILE A 3 -0.79 -14.83 -3.07
C ILE A 3 -0.99 -15.01 -4.58
N GLU A 4 -1.27 -16.22 -5.04
CA GLU A 4 -1.53 -16.49 -6.45
C GLU A 4 -2.75 -15.73 -6.95
N GLU A 5 -3.79 -15.62 -6.14
CA GLU A 5 -5.00 -14.87 -6.49
C GLU A 5 -4.70 -13.36 -6.58
N LEU A 6 -3.86 -12.83 -5.68
CA LEU A 6 -3.41 -11.45 -5.75
C LEU A 6 -2.60 -11.18 -7.02
N CYS A 7 -1.69 -12.08 -7.36
CA CYS A 7 -0.88 -11.96 -8.57
C CYS A 7 -1.74 -11.95 -9.84
N ASP A 8 -2.87 -12.64 -9.82
CA ASP A 8 -3.78 -12.74 -10.97
C ASP A 8 -4.74 -11.55 -11.11
N LEU A 9 -4.80 -10.66 -10.11
CA LEU A 9 -5.63 -9.46 -10.22
C LEU A 9 -5.11 -8.58 -11.37
N PRO A 10 -6.02 -7.96 -12.16
CA PRO A 10 -5.63 -7.18 -13.34
C PRO A 10 -5.13 -5.77 -12.99
N VAL A 11 -4.32 -5.62 -11.97
CA VAL A 11 -3.74 -4.34 -11.56
C VAL A 11 -2.87 -3.77 -12.66
N LYS A 12 -2.19 -4.65 -13.39
CA LYS A 12 -1.35 -4.26 -14.52
C LYS A 12 -2.14 -3.51 -15.60
N ASP A 13 -3.40 -3.88 -15.79
CA ASP A 13 -4.30 -3.23 -16.77
C ASP A 13 -4.94 -1.96 -16.22
N LEU A 14 -5.02 -1.82 -14.89
CA LEU A 14 -5.55 -0.63 -14.23
C LEU A 14 -4.54 0.50 -14.16
N ALA A 15 -3.25 0.16 -14.09
CA ALA A 15 -2.19 1.14 -13.92
C ALA A 15 -1.77 1.76 -15.26
N ASP A 16 -1.45 3.05 -15.23
CA ASP A 16 -0.85 3.73 -16.36
C ASP A 16 0.56 3.20 -16.62
N ASP A 17 1.14 3.57 -17.78
CA ASP A 17 2.52 3.21 -18.12
C ASP A 17 3.52 3.77 -17.11
N ASP A 18 3.24 4.95 -16.57
CA ASP A 18 4.00 5.58 -15.49
C ASP A 18 3.11 5.64 -14.26
N ALA A 19 3.41 4.83 -13.26
CA ALA A 19 2.56 4.69 -12.08
C ALA A 19 3.40 4.37 -10.84
N VAL A 20 2.84 4.67 -9.67
CA VAL A 20 3.40 4.29 -8.37
C VAL A 20 2.44 3.36 -7.64
N LEU A 21 3.00 2.37 -6.99
CA LEU A 21 2.29 1.43 -6.13
C LEU A 21 2.80 1.54 -4.70
N PHE A 22 1.89 1.68 -3.77
CA PHE A 22 2.19 1.54 -2.34
C PHE A 22 1.54 0.26 -1.84
N LEU A 23 2.37 -0.70 -1.43
CA LEU A 23 1.91 -2.03 -1.02
C LEU A 23 2.30 -2.33 0.41
N TRP A 24 1.31 -2.59 1.26
CA TRP A 24 1.57 -3.04 2.62
C TRP A 24 2.08 -4.47 2.64
N ALA A 25 3.13 -4.70 3.43
CA ALA A 25 3.72 -6.01 3.62
C ALA A 25 4.15 -6.20 5.07
N THR A 26 3.75 -7.31 5.67
CA THR A 26 4.29 -7.73 6.96
C THR A 26 5.65 -8.38 6.76
N SER A 27 6.49 -8.36 7.80
CA SER A 27 7.82 -8.99 7.73
C SER A 27 7.75 -10.47 7.33
N PRO A 28 6.86 -11.30 7.90
CA PRO A 28 6.78 -12.72 7.52
C PRO A 28 6.37 -12.96 6.06
N LEU A 29 5.66 -12.02 5.45
CA LEU A 29 5.16 -12.16 4.07
C LEU A 29 5.90 -11.28 3.07
N LEU A 30 7.03 -10.71 3.46
CA LEU A 30 7.77 -9.78 2.62
C LEU A 30 8.22 -10.40 1.30
N GLU A 31 8.69 -11.64 1.34
CA GLU A 31 9.11 -12.35 0.14
C GLU A 31 7.96 -12.53 -0.86
N GLN A 32 6.78 -12.90 -0.35
CA GLN A 32 5.58 -13.04 -1.18
C GLN A 32 5.10 -11.70 -1.73
N ALA A 33 5.27 -10.62 -0.96
CA ALA A 33 4.92 -9.29 -1.43
C ALA A 33 5.69 -8.90 -2.70
N PHE A 34 6.95 -9.25 -2.80
CA PHE A 34 7.75 -9.00 -4.00
C PHE A 34 7.24 -9.79 -5.21
N LYS A 35 6.69 -10.97 -5.01
CA LYS A 35 6.04 -11.73 -6.10
C LYS A 35 4.85 -10.96 -6.66
N VAL A 36 4.04 -10.37 -5.78
CA VAL A 36 2.89 -9.54 -6.18
C VAL A 36 3.35 -8.29 -6.92
N VAL A 37 4.36 -7.59 -6.40
CA VAL A 37 4.94 -6.41 -7.06
C VAL A 37 5.35 -6.74 -8.50
N ASN A 38 6.08 -7.83 -8.67
CA ASN A 38 6.56 -8.26 -9.99
C ASN A 38 5.39 -8.66 -10.90
N ALA A 39 4.42 -9.40 -10.38
CA ALA A 39 3.25 -9.83 -11.15
C ALA A 39 2.42 -8.64 -11.65
N TRP A 40 2.34 -7.57 -10.87
CA TRP A 40 1.62 -6.35 -11.25
C TRP A 40 2.45 -5.41 -12.15
N GLY A 41 3.68 -5.77 -12.47
CA GLY A 41 4.52 -5.02 -13.38
C GLY A 41 5.25 -3.83 -12.76
N PHE A 42 5.45 -3.85 -11.45
CA PHE A 42 6.16 -2.79 -10.73
C PHE A 42 7.54 -3.24 -10.27
N SER A 43 8.40 -2.27 -9.98
CA SER A 43 9.74 -2.49 -9.41
C SER A 43 9.86 -1.79 -8.06
N TYR A 44 10.39 -2.48 -7.08
CA TYR A 44 10.60 -1.93 -5.73
C TYR A 44 11.63 -0.81 -5.76
N LYS A 45 11.36 0.29 -5.05
CA LYS A 45 12.26 1.44 -4.94
C LYS A 45 12.65 1.80 -3.52
N ALA A 46 11.67 1.81 -2.61
CA ALA A 46 11.90 2.24 -1.23
C ALA A 46 10.80 1.67 -0.33
N SER A 47 10.97 1.85 0.97
CA SER A 47 9.92 1.48 1.92
C SER A 47 9.81 2.48 3.05
N PHE A 48 8.61 2.57 3.59
CA PHE A 48 8.34 3.20 4.88
C PHE A 48 8.07 2.11 5.89
N VAL A 49 8.48 2.36 7.14
CA VAL A 49 8.28 1.44 8.25
C VAL A 49 7.28 2.04 9.21
N TRP A 50 6.19 1.33 9.43
CA TRP A 50 5.27 1.64 10.51
C TRP A 50 5.70 0.88 11.75
N TYR A 51 6.27 1.59 12.72
CA TYR A 51 6.53 1.03 14.04
C TYR A 51 5.25 1.13 14.86
N LYS A 52 4.66 -0.04 15.17
CA LYS A 52 3.33 -0.14 15.79
C LYS A 52 3.32 0.06 17.29
N VAL A 53 4.50 0.10 17.94
CA VAL A 53 4.66 0.14 19.38
C VAL A 53 4.29 -1.21 20.03
N LYS A 54 3.07 -1.69 19.80
CA LYS A 54 2.62 -3.02 20.25
C LYS A 54 3.15 -4.11 19.32
N HIS A 55 3.46 -5.28 19.88
CA HIS A 55 4.02 -6.38 19.10
C HIS A 55 2.96 -7.42 18.73
N ASN A 56 3.26 -8.18 17.69
CA ASN A 56 2.59 -9.42 17.35
C ASN A 56 3.59 -10.57 17.47
N TYR A 57 3.12 -11.74 17.82
CA TYR A 57 3.98 -12.91 17.90
C TYR A 57 4.35 -13.39 16.50
N GLY A 58 5.65 -13.45 16.23
CA GLY A 58 6.20 -14.08 15.03
C GLY A 58 6.82 -15.42 15.37
N HIS A 59 7.23 -16.16 14.36
CA HIS A 59 7.89 -17.47 14.54
C HIS A 59 9.32 -17.33 15.04
N TYR A 60 10.01 -16.27 14.67
CA TYR A 60 11.41 -16.04 14.99
C TYR A 60 11.65 -14.83 15.88
N ASN A 61 10.74 -13.88 15.86
CA ASN A 61 10.92 -12.63 16.61
C ASN A 61 9.57 -12.03 17.04
N SER A 62 9.66 -11.01 17.88
CA SER A 62 8.51 -10.19 18.24
C SER A 62 8.33 -9.11 17.17
N VAL A 63 7.29 -9.25 16.35
CA VAL A 63 7.06 -8.35 15.22
C VAL A 63 6.35 -7.08 15.70
N ARG A 64 7.01 -5.94 15.55
CA ARG A 64 6.52 -4.63 16.00
C ARG A 64 6.32 -3.64 14.85
N HIS A 65 6.47 -4.08 13.63
CA HIS A 65 6.44 -3.19 12.47
C HIS A 65 5.73 -3.81 11.29
N GLU A 66 5.38 -2.94 10.36
CA GLU A 66 4.85 -3.31 9.05
C GLU A 66 5.47 -2.38 8.02
N LEU A 67 5.65 -2.87 6.79
CA LEU A 67 6.30 -2.13 5.73
C LEU A 67 5.28 -1.63 4.72
N LEU A 68 5.45 -0.38 4.29
CA LEU A 68 4.75 0.15 3.12
C LEU A 68 5.77 0.26 2.00
N LEU A 69 5.68 -0.64 1.03
CA LEU A 69 6.60 -0.70 -0.10
C LEU A 69 6.21 0.34 -1.14
N LEU A 70 7.17 1.15 -1.57
CA LEU A 70 7.00 2.09 -2.67
C LEU A 70 7.62 1.47 -3.92
N CYS A 71 6.81 1.24 -4.92
CA CYS A 71 7.21 0.59 -6.17
C CYS A 71 6.76 1.43 -7.36
N THR A 72 7.51 1.41 -8.43
CA THR A 72 7.18 2.19 -9.62
C THR A 72 7.09 1.32 -10.86
N ARG A 73 6.29 1.79 -11.81
CA ARG A 73 6.21 1.29 -13.18
C ARG A 73 6.53 2.45 -14.09
N GLY A 74 7.44 2.25 -15.04
CA GLY A 74 7.91 3.34 -15.89
C GLY A 74 8.69 4.38 -15.10
N SER A 75 8.48 5.66 -15.40
CA SER A 75 9.11 6.78 -14.68
C SER A 75 8.05 7.51 -13.87
N CYS A 76 8.07 7.30 -12.56
CA CYS A 76 7.10 7.92 -11.65
C CYS A 76 7.76 8.35 -10.33
N PRO A 77 8.71 9.31 -10.39
CA PRO A 77 9.30 9.84 -9.17
C PRO A 77 8.27 10.66 -8.38
N PRO A 78 8.50 10.89 -7.08
CA PRO A 78 7.62 11.79 -6.32
C PRO A 78 7.51 13.17 -6.95
N ASP A 79 6.32 13.76 -6.85
CA ASP A 79 6.05 15.10 -7.38
C ASP A 79 6.77 16.20 -6.61
N VAL A 80 7.23 15.89 -5.40
CA VAL A 80 7.93 16.83 -4.51
C VAL A 80 9.32 16.31 -4.17
N SER A 81 10.24 17.21 -3.91
CA SER A 81 11.63 16.86 -3.58
C SER A 81 11.87 16.70 -2.07
N THR A 82 10.88 16.96 -1.23
CA THR A 82 11.00 16.82 0.22
C THR A 82 11.14 15.37 0.61
N LEU A 83 12.17 15.07 1.42
CA LEU A 83 12.35 13.73 1.96
C LEU A 83 11.54 13.57 3.24
N ILE A 84 10.75 12.51 3.31
CA ILE A 84 9.96 12.15 4.48
C ILE A 84 10.68 11.02 5.22
N ASN A 85 10.68 11.09 6.56
CA ASN A 85 11.29 10.05 7.36
C ASN A 85 10.70 8.68 7.05
N SER A 86 11.57 7.70 6.89
CA SER A 86 11.15 6.34 6.51
C SER A 86 10.49 5.57 7.66
N VAL A 87 10.75 5.94 8.90
CA VAL A 87 10.18 5.28 10.08
C VAL A 87 9.14 6.18 10.72
N VAL A 88 7.92 5.67 10.84
CA VAL A 88 6.80 6.39 11.43
C VAL A 88 6.29 5.60 12.63
N THR A 89 6.30 6.22 13.81
CA THR A 89 5.87 5.59 15.05
C THR A 89 4.44 5.98 15.36
N LEU A 90 3.54 5.02 15.26
CA LEU A 90 2.11 5.21 15.53
C LEU A 90 1.56 3.96 16.19
N GLU A 91 0.94 4.10 17.35
CA GLU A 91 0.29 2.98 18.00
C GLU A 91 -0.88 2.49 17.14
N ARG A 92 -0.97 1.16 16.94
CA ARG A 92 -2.07 0.58 16.16
C ARG A 92 -3.40 0.75 16.89
N SER A 93 -4.48 0.87 16.11
CA SER A 93 -5.83 0.89 16.64
C SER A 93 -6.26 -0.49 17.12
N ASP A 94 -7.42 -0.58 17.77
CA ASP A 94 -8.01 -1.84 18.20
C ASP A 94 -8.60 -2.64 17.03
N LYS A 95 -8.79 -2.02 15.87
CA LYS A 95 -9.29 -2.69 14.67
C LYS A 95 -8.19 -3.52 14.03
N HIS A 96 -8.45 -4.81 13.83
CA HIS A 96 -7.51 -5.70 13.19
C HIS A 96 -7.18 -5.24 11.76
N SER A 97 -5.90 -5.22 11.42
CA SER A 97 -5.36 -4.85 10.11
C SER A 97 -5.67 -3.42 9.64
N GLU A 98 -6.24 -2.57 10.49
CA GLU A 98 -6.44 -1.16 10.14
C GLU A 98 -5.11 -0.44 9.99
N LYS A 99 -4.97 0.32 8.89
CA LYS A 99 -3.77 1.11 8.62
C LYS A 99 -3.99 2.55 9.08
N PRO A 100 -2.95 3.20 9.65
CA PRO A 100 -3.09 4.60 10.08
C PRO A 100 -3.34 5.54 8.90
N GLU A 101 -4.23 6.51 9.10
CA GLU A 101 -4.55 7.53 8.11
C GLU A 101 -3.33 8.37 7.72
N GLU A 102 -2.37 8.52 8.62
CA GLU A 102 -1.15 9.29 8.39
C GLU A 102 -0.36 8.78 7.19
N PHE A 103 -0.45 7.50 6.86
CA PHE A 103 0.21 6.94 5.66
C PHE A 103 -0.47 7.38 4.36
N ARG A 104 -1.80 7.55 4.35
CA ARG A 104 -2.46 8.17 3.19
C ARG A 104 -2.00 9.62 3.01
N GLN A 105 -1.82 10.34 4.11
CA GLN A 105 -1.31 11.71 4.08
C GLN A 105 0.10 11.76 3.50
N ILE A 106 0.97 10.80 3.83
CA ILE A 106 2.32 10.68 3.25
C ILE A 106 2.22 10.46 1.74
N ILE A 107 1.36 9.58 1.29
CA ILE A 107 1.15 9.32 -0.14
C ILE A 107 0.66 10.58 -0.85
N ASP A 108 -0.32 11.27 -0.26
CA ASP A 108 -0.85 12.53 -0.82
C ASP A 108 0.20 13.62 -0.88
N GLN A 109 1.11 13.64 0.08
CA GLN A 109 2.20 14.61 0.12
C GLN A 109 3.25 14.33 -0.97
N LEU A 110 3.59 13.07 -1.18
CA LEU A 110 4.57 12.67 -2.21
C LEU A 110 4.00 12.76 -3.63
N TYR A 111 2.73 12.43 -3.80
CA TYR A 111 2.05 12.38 -5.08
C TYR A 111 0.71 13.11 -5.01
N PRO A 112 0.72 14.46 -4.92
CA PRO A 112 -0.52 15.24 -4.79
C PRO A 112 -1.36 15.25 -6.05
N LYS A 113 -0.81 14.87 -7.20
CA LYS A 113 -1.48 14.92 -8.50
C LYS A 113 -1.90 13.53 -8.94
N GLY A 114 -2.93 13.48 -9.78
CA GLY A 114 -3.36 12.28 -10.45
C GLY A 114 -4.40 11.46 -9.69
N PRO A 115 -4.99 10.49 -10.36
CA PRO A 115 -6.00 9.62 -9.75
C PRO A 115 -5.37 8.62 -8.79
N ARG A 116 -6.12 8.23 -7.77
CA ARG A 116 -5.69 7.29 -6.75
C ARG A 116 -6.72 6.20 -6.56
N VAL A 117 -6.26 4.96 -6.46
CA VAL A 117 -7.09 3.78 -6.17
C VAL A 117 -6.54 3.09 -4.94
N GLU A 118 -7.41 2.77 -4.00
CA GLU A 118 -7.08 1.93 -2.86
C GLU A 118 -7.80 0.58 -3.01
N LEU A 119 -7.04 -0.49 -3.10
CA LEU A 119 -7.57 -1.85 -3.13
C LEU A 119 -7.73 -2.36 -1.70
N PHE A 120 -8.76 -3.17 -1.48
CA PHE A 120 -9.07 -3.75 -0.17
C PHE A 120 -9.33 -2.70 0.91
N ALA A 121 -9.94 -1.59 0.50
CA ALA A 121 -10.28 -0.51 1.40
C ALA A 121 -11.38 -0.93 2.39
N ARG A 122 -11.28 -0.44 3.62
CA ARG A 122 -12.31 -0.65 4.64
C ARG A 122 -13.43 0.39 4.52
N ASP A 123 -13.04 1.64 4.27
CA ASP A 123 -13.94 2.79 4.21
C ASP A 123 -13.62 3.65 2.99
N PRO A 124 -14.64 4.29 2.39
CA PRO A 124 -14.40 5.27 1.33
C PRO A 124 -13.59 6.45 1.85
N VAL A 125 -12.70 6.97 1.00
CA VAL A 125 -11.87 8.13 1.32
C VAL A 125 -12.02 9.17 0.24
N ALA A 126 -12.23 10.42 0.63
CA ALA A 126 -12.35 11.54 -0.30
C ALA A 126 -11.09 11.68 -1.16
N GLY A 127 -11.28 11.81 -2.48
CA GLY A 127 -10.18 11.93 -3.43
C GLY A 127 -9.58 10.60 -3.88
N TRP A 128 -10.08 9.48 -3.36
CA TRP A 128 -9.63 8.14 -3.71
C TRP A 128 -10.78 7.31 -4.29
N VAL A 129 -10.51 6.54 -5.32
CA VAL A 129 -11.39 5.44 -5.74
C VAL A 129 -11.06 4.25 -4.86
N THR A 130 -12.07 3.71 -4.19
CA THR A 130 -11.85 2.62 -3.21
C THR A 130 -12.58 1.36 -3.64
N TRP A 131 -11.95 0.22 -3.35
CA TRP A 131 -12.51 -1.10 -3.61
C TRP A 131 -12.15 -2.03 -2.46
N GLY A 132 -13.15 -2.76 -1.95
CA GLY A 132 -12.92 -3.71 -0.87
C GLY A 132 -14.20 -4.35 -0.39
N ASN A 133 -14.07 -5.49 0.28
CA ASN A 133 -15.20 -6.28 0.77
C ASN A 133 -15.96 -5.61 1.92
N GLU A 134 -15.36 -4.66 2.61
CA GLU A 134 -15.95 -3.95 3.75
C GLU A 134 -16.73 -2.70 3.34
N LEU A 135 -16.70 -2.34 2.05
CA LEU A 135 -17.50 -1.21 1.54
C LEU A 135 -18.95 -1.63 1.36
N CYS A 136 -19.86 -0.80 1.87
CA CYS A 136 -21.31 -1.07 1.85
C CYS A 136 -21.98 -0.53 0.59
N GLN A 137 -21.30 -0.37 -0.50
CA GLN A 137 -21.82 0.24 -1.71
C GLN A 137 -21.29 -0.46 -2.95
N GLU A 138 -22.01 -0.27 -4.04
CA GLU A 138 -21.53 -0.71 -5.34
C GLU A 138 -20.37 0.19 -5.76
N THR A 139 -19.17 -0.36 -5.73
CA THR A 139 -17.96 0.36 -6.07
C THR A 139 -17.28 -0.35 -7.23
N ALA A 140 -17.02 0.39 -8.28
CA ALA A 140 -16.23 -0.10 -9.40
C ALA A 140 -14.89 0.59 -9.41
N ILE A 141 -13.84 -0.15 -9.71
CA ILE A 141 -12.51 0.42 -9.95
C ILE A 141 -12.52 0.96 -11.37
N THR A 142 -12.42 2.28 -11.49
CA THR A 142 -12.43 2.95 -12.77
C THR A 142 -11.17 3.76 -13.04
N GLN A 143 -10.28 3.85 -12.07
CA GLN A 143 -9.07 4.66 -12.13
C GLN A 143 -7.83 3.81 -11.94
N THR A 144 -6.73 4.25 -12.52
CA THR A 144 -5.41 3.67 -12.33
C THR A 144 -4.63 4.44 -11.27
N VAL A 145 -3.69 3.76 -10.69
CA VAL A 145 -2.80 4.36 -9.68
C VAL A 145 -1.50 4.78 -10.33
#